data_29867b2251a4aba82ca5c053a7bd857f
#
_entry.id   29867b2251a4aba82ca5c053a7bd857f
#
_cell.length_a   1.000
_cell.length_b   1.000
_cell.length_c   1.000
_cell.angle_alpha   90.00
_cell.angle_beta   90.00
_cell.angle_gamma   90.00
#
_symmetry.space_group_name_H-M   'P 1'
#
loop_
_entity.id
_entity.type
_entity.pdbx_description
1 polymer ?
#
loop_
_entity_poly.entity_id
_entity_poly.type
_entity_poly.pdbx_seq_one_letter_code
_entity_poly.pdbx_strand_id
1 'polypeptide(L)'
;MRIKTGYRLRDIAGETIVVNQGTHGADMTRVISLNSSAKLLYQELAGKDFSAEDVVKVLADTYDIDLDLARKGADMWIDSMKECGILE
;
A
#
# COMPACT_ATOMS: atom_id res chain seq x y z
N MET A 1 -11.72 -4.40 -0.77
CA MET A 1 -10.59 -4.15 0.14
C MET A 1 -10.49 -2.67 0.46
N ARG A 2 -9.99 -2.36 1.61
CA ARG A 2 -9.82 -0.97 2.05
C ARG A 2 -8.58 -0.88 2.92
N ILE A 3 -7.85 0.21 2.77
CA ILE A 3 -6.72 0.48 3.66
C ILE A 3 -7.29 0.98 4.98
N LYS A 4 -6.86 0.35 6.07
CA LYS A 4 -7.33 0.73 7.41
C LYS A 4 -6.95 2.17 7.74
N THR A 5 -7.80 2.84 8.48
CA THR A 5 -7.49 4.16 9.02
C THR A 5 -6.47 4.05 10.15
N GLY A 6 -5.83 5.16 10.49
CA GLY A 6 -4.84 5.18 11.57
C GLY A 6 -3.41 5.00 11.12
N TYR A 7 -3.18 4.88 9.82
CA TYR A 7 -1.83 4.79 9.25
C TYR A 7 -1.49 6.07 8.50
N ARG A 8 -0.21 6.42 8.50
CA ARG A 8 0.30 7.55 7.74
C ARG A 8 1.56 7.20 7.00
N LEU A 9 1.74 7.86 5.85
CA LEU A 9 2.99 7.80 5.12
C LEU A 9 3.94 8.87 5.64
N ARG A 10 5.20 8.50 5.82
CA ARG A 10 6.27 9.43 6.14
C ARG A 10 7.47 9.17 5.27
N ASP A 11 8.10 10.26 4.82
CA ASP A 11 9.36 10.17 4.09
C ASP A 11 10.50 10.47 5.05
N ILE A 12 11.36 9.49 5.26
CA ILE A 12 12.50 9.60 6.16
C ILE A 12 13.74 9.11 5.42
N ALA A 13 14.73 9.97 5.33
CA ALA A 13 16.02 9.63 4.71
C ALA A 13 15.88 9.06 3.28
N GLY A 14 14.93 9.58 2.51
CA GLY A 14 14.70 9.13 1.13
C GLY A 14 13.84 7.89 1.01
N GLU A 15 13.36 7.35 2.11
CA GLU A 15 12.47 6.20 2.10
C GLU A 15 11.06 6.60 2.53
N THR A 16 10.06 5.98 1.92
CA THR A 16 8.68 6.15 2.33
C THR A 16 8.29 5.01 3.24
N ILE A 17 7.80 5.34 4.43
CA ILE A 17 7.38 4.34 5.40
C ILE A 17 5.93 4.56 5.79
N VAL A 18 5.26 3.46 6.16
CA VAL A 18 3.92 3.50 6.75
C VAL A 18 4.04 3.38 8.25
N VAL A 19 3.46 4.33 8.96
CA VAL A 19 3.52 4.37 10.41
C VAL A 19 2.13 4.23 10.96
N ASN A 20 1.97 3.42 11.99
CA ASN A 20 0.71 3.31 12.70
C ASN A 20 0.60 4.47 13.68
N GLN A 21 -0.45 5.28 13.55
CA GLN A 21 -0.71 6.40 14.44
C GLN A 21 -1.98 6.17 15.24
N GLY A 22 -1.95 6.51 16.51
CA GLY A 22 -3.15 6.66 17.30
C GLY A 22 -3.68 5.42 17.97
N THR A 23 -3.03 4.33 17.86
CA THR A 23 -3.38 3.19 18.68
C THR A 23 -2.48 3.17 19.89
N HIS A 24 -3.05 2.93 20.98
CA HIS A 24 -2.58 2.79 22.35
C HIS A 24 -1.13 2.29 22.57
N GLY A 25 -0.21 2.77 21.78
CA GLY A 25 1.21 2.53 21.97
C GLY A 25 1.68 1.10 21.79
N ALA A 26 0.81 0.22 21.39
CA ALA A 26 1.12 -1.19 21.45
C ALA A 26 2.01 -1.68 20.31
N ASP A 27 2.02 -1.04 19.17
CA ASP A 27 2.76 -1.55 18.00
C ASP A 27 3.45 -0.46 17.21
N MET A 28 4.16 0.41 17.91
CA MET A 28 4.94 1.45 17.27
C MET A 28 6.13 0.91 16.49
N THR A 29 6.36 -0.38 16.55
CA THR A 29 7.49 -1.02 15.90
C THR A 29 7.21 -1.51 14.49
N ARG A 30 5.96 -1.46 14.04
CA ARG A 30 5.65 -1.87 12.68
C ARG A 30 5.83 -0.71 11.71
N VAL A 31 7.03 -0.65 11.19
CA VAL A 31 7.40 0.28 10.14
C VAL A 31 7.52 -0.51 8.85
N ILE A 32 6.78 -0.13 7.84
CA ILE A 32 6.79 -0.80 6.56
C ILE A 32 7.39 0.16 5.54
N SER A 33 8.49 -0.25 4.93
CA SER A 33 9.13 0.53 3.89
C SER A 33 8.43 0.26 2.56
N LEU A 34 8.07 1.33 1.85
CA LEU A 34 7.40 1.25 0.55
C LEU A 34 8.33 1.73 -0.56
N ASN A 35 8.40 0.97 -1.64
CA ASN A 35 9.03 1.46 -2.85
C ASN A 35 8.08 2.42 -3.58
N SER A 36 8.53 2.99 -4.69
CA SER A 36 7.75 4.00 -5.42
C SER A 36 6.37 3.52 -5.84
N SER A 37 6.28 2.29 -6.35
CA SER A 37 5.00 1.74 -6.79
C SER A 37 4.07 1.44 -5.62
N ALA A 38 4.59 0.93 -4.53
CA ALA A 38 3.80 0.66 -3.34
C ALA A 38 3.27 1.97 -2.72
N LYS A 39 4.09 3.00 -2.71
CA LYS A 39 3.68 4.34 -2.25
C LYS A 39 2.55 4.88 -3.12
N LEU A 40 2.68 4.77 -4.43
CA LEU A 40 1.66 5.22 -5.35
C LEU A 40 0.33 4.51 -5.10
N LEU A 41 0.36 3.20 -4.98
CA LEU A 41 -0.85 2.42 -4.71
C LEU A 41 -1.50 2.83 -3.40
N TYR A 42 -0.70 3.03 -2.37
CA TYR A 42 -1.22 3.48 -1.08
C TYR A 42 -1.94 4.82 -1.21
N GLN A 43 -1.30 5.79 -1.87
CA GLN A 43 -1.87 7.13 -2.03
C GLN A 43 -3.12 7.14 -2.88
N GLU A 44 -3.15 6.37 -3.96
CA GLU A 44 -4.28 6.33 -4.88
C GLU A 44 -5.49 5.62 -4.28
N LEU A 45 -5.27 4.63 -3.45
CA LEU A 45 -6.33 3.76 -2.96
C LEU A 45 -6.74 4.05 -1.51
N ALA A 46 -6.01 4.88 -0.80
CA ALA A 46 -6.34 5.23 0.57
C ALA A 46 -7.69 5.97 0.63
N GLY A 47 -8.53 5.56 1.56
CA GLY A 47 -9.86 6.14 1.73
C GLY A 47 -10.91 5.63 0.76
N LYS A 48 -10.55 4.67 -0.08
CA LYS A 48 -11.46 4.08 -1.06
C LYS A 48 -11.64 2.60 -0.82
N ASP A 49 -12.81 2.11 -1.16
CA ASP A 49 -13.05 0.68 -1.25
C ASP A 49 -12.60 0.23 -2.64
N PHE A 50 -11.70 -0.74 -2.72
CA PHE A 50 -11.10 -1.16 -3.97
C PHE A 50 -10.98 -2.67 -4.07
N SER A 51 -10.82 -3.16 -5.29
CA SER A 51 -10.60 -4.59 -5.57
C SER A 51 -9.19 -4.80 -6.10
N ALA A 52 -8.81 -6.07 -6.24
CA ALA A 52 -7.53 -6.43 -6.86
C ALA A 52 -7.43 -5.87 -8.29
N GLU A 53 -8.54 -5.85 -9.01
CA GLU A 53 -8.58 -5.31 -10.38
C GLU A 53 -8.27 -3.81 -10.40
N ASP A 54 -8.71 -3.07 -9.39
CA ASP A 54 -8.40 -1.65 -9.27
C ASP A 54 -6.91 -1.43 -9.09
N VAL A 55 -6.26 -2.27 -8.30
CA VAL A 55 -4.80 -2.21 -8.09
C VAL A 55 -4.08 -2.47 -9.41
N VAL A 56 -4.49 -3.51 -10.14
CA VAL A 56 -3.92 -3.83 -11.45
C VAL A 56 -4.05 -2.66 -12.40
N LYS A 57 -5.21 -2.02 -12.42
CA LYS A 57 -5.49 -0.90 -13.31
C LYS A 57 -4.58 0.30 -13.00
N VAL A 58 -4.40 0.63 -11.74
CA VAL A 58 -3.51 1.73 -11.34
C VAL A 58 -2.09 1.47 -11.82
N LEU A 59 -1.59 0.26 -11.60
CA LEU A 59 -0.23 -0.09 -12.03
C LEU A 59 -0.08 -0.06 -13.54
N ALA A 60 -1.02 -0.62 -14.27
CA ALA A 60 -0.96 -0.67 -15.73
C ALA A 60 -1.02 0.72 -16.34
N ASP A 61 -1.88 1.58 -15.82
CA ASP A 61 -2.06 2.94 -16.32
C ASP A 61 -0.85 3.83 -15.99
N THR A 62 -0.29 3.67 -14.81
CA THR A 62 0.80 4.53 -14.35
C THR A 62 2.12 4.18 -15.02
N TYR A 63 2.41 2.90 -15.17
CA TYR A 63 3.72 2.43 -15.63
C TYR A 63 3.72 1.90 -17.05
N ASP A 64 2.56 1.90 -17.72
CA ASP A 64 2.42 1.41 -19.09
C ASP A 64 3.01 0.02 -19.26
N ILE A 65 2.69 -0.87 -18.34
CA ILE A 65 3.14 -2.27 -18.36
C ILE A 65 1.97 -3.17 -18.77
N ASP A 66 2.29 -4.39 -19.21
CA ASP A 66 1.23 -5.32 -19.58
C ASP A 66 0.45 -5.79 -18.34
N LEU A 67 -0.74 -6.33 -18.60
CA LEU A 67 -1.65 -6.72 -17.53
C LEU A 67 -1.12 -7.87 -16.68
N ASP A 68 -0.36 -8.76 -17.24
CA ASP A 68 0.20 -9.89 -16.49
C ASP A 68 1.20 -9.40 -15.46
N LEU A 69 2.06 -8.48 -15.86
CA LEU A 69 3.04 -7.87 -14.95
C LEU A 69 2.35 -7.01 -13.89
N ALA A 70 1.35 -6.24 -14.30
CA ALA A 70 0.57 -5.42 -13.39
C ALA A 70 -0.14 -6.29 -12.33
N ARG A 71 -0.72 -7.41 -12.74
CA ARG A 71 -1.41 -8.33 -11.84
C ARG A 71 -0.44 -8.94 -10.84
N LYS A 72 0.73 -9.33 -11.29
CA LYS A 72 1.76 -9.88 -10.41
C LYS A 72 2.18 -8.87 -9.34
N GLY A 73 2.43 -7.63 -9.75
CA GLY A 73 2.77 -6.57 -8.82
C GLY A 73 1.63 -6.25 -7.85
N ALA A 74 0.40 -6.27 -8.34
CA ALA A 74 -0.78 -6.04 -7.52
C ALA A 74 -0.92 -7.13 -6.45
N ASP A 75 -0.77 -8.39 -6.84
CA ASP A 75 -0.87 -9.51 -5.89
C ASP A 75 0.20 -9.42 -4.81
N MET A 76 1.42 -9.09 -5.18
CA MET A 76 2.52 -8.92 -4.22
C MET A 76 2.23 -7.79 -3.24
N TRP A 77 1.74 -6.66 -3.72
CA TRP A 77 1.41 -5.53 -2.86
C TRP A 77 0.27 -5.87 -1.91
N ILE A 78 -0.79 -6.50 -2.42
CA ILE A 78 -1.96 -6.90 -1.62
C ILE A 78 -1.53 -7.88 -0.52
N ASP A 79 -0.75 -8.88 -0.87
CA ASP A 79 -0.28 -9.88 0.10
C ASP A 79 0.57 -9.23 1.19
N SER A 80 1.48 -8.34 0.81
CA SER A 80 2.32 -7.62 1.77
C SER A 80 1.48 -6.77 2.72
N MET A 81 0.50 -6.05 2.18
CA MET A 81 -0.37 -5.20 3.00
C MET A 81 -1.24 -6.01 3.95
N LYS A 82 -1.71 -7.18 3.50
CA LYS A 82 -2.48 -8.07 4.38
C LYS A 82 -1.64 -8.64 5.50
N GLU A 83 -0.41 -9.07 5.19
CA GLU A 83 0.52 -9.58 6.21
C GLU A 83 0.83 -8.54 7.27
N CYS A 84 0.93 -7.30 6.87
CA CYS A 84 1.20 -6.20 7.78
C CYS A 84 -0.04 -5.70 8.53
N GLY A 85 -1.21 -6.23 8.18
CA GLY A 85 -2.45 -5.86 8.84
C GLY A 85 -2.99 -4.49 8.44
N ILE A 86 -2.56 -3.95 7.31
CA ILE A 86 -2.98 -2.63 6.82
C ILE A 86 -4.30 -2.70 6.04
N LEU A 87 -4.59 -3.82 5.40
CA LEU A 87 -5.84 -4.00 4.67
C LEU A 87 -6.92 -4.63 5.54
N GLU A 88 -8.12 -4.12 5.35
CA GLU A 88 -9.32 -4.73 5.92
C GLU A 88 -9.83 -5.85 5.03
#